data_7d03a34b63f82c3ead2b8a76661c4fca
#
_entry.id   7d03a34b63f82c3ead2b8a76661c4fca
#
_cell.length_a   1.000
_cell.length_b   1.000
_cell.length_c   1.000
_cell.angle_alpha   90.00
_cell.angle_beta   90.00
_cell.angle_gamma   90.00
#
_symmetry.space_group_name_H-M   'P 1'
#
loop_
_entity.id
_entity.type
_entity.pdbx_description
1 polymer ?
#
loop_
_entity_poly.entity_id
_entity_poly.type
_entity_poly.pdbx_seq_one_letter_code
_entity_poly.pdbx_strand_id
1 'polypeptide(L)'
;MDYYSSQITKLIEELSKLPGVGAKSAQRLAFHIINMPKEQVEELAGAMTSARNNVRYCKECFTLTDKELCPICSSDRRNHKTIMVVENTSDLAAYEKTGKYDGVYHVLHGAISPMLGIGPGDIKLKELMQRLQSDVEEVIIATNSSLEGETTAMYISKLIKPTGIKVTRIASGVPVGGDLEYIDEVTLLRALEGRTEL
;
A
#
# COMPACT_ATOMS: atom_id res chain seq x y z
N MET A 1 -35.54 -8.72 19.36
CA MET A 1 -36.16 -9.95 18.83
C MET A 1 -35.21 -10.52 17.81
N ASP A 2 -34.60 -11.66 18.12
CA ASP A 2 -33.69 -12.32 17.18
C ASP A 2 -34.52 -13.07 16.16
N TYR A 3 -34.63 -12.54 14.96
CA TYR A 3 -35.34 -13.16 13.84
C TYR A 3 -34.62 -14.39 13.26
N TYR A 4 -33.33 -14.54 13.61
CA TYR A 4 -32.45 -15.60 13.08
C TYR A 4 -31.92 -16.51 14.19
N SER A 5 -31.51 -17.72 13.84
CA SER A 5 -30.82 -18.59 14.78
C SER A 5 -29.51 -17.94 15.27
N SER A 6 -29.06 -18.31 16.44
CA SER A 6 -27.84 -17.78 17.06
C SER A 6 -26.60 -17.89 16.14
N GLN A 7 -26.52 -18.97 15.34
CA GLN A 7 -25.40 -19.19 14.42
C GLN A 7 -25.42 -18.19 13.22
N ILE A 8 -26.63 -17.91 12.72
CA ILE A 8 -26.79 -16.92 11.62
C ILE A 8 -26.46 -15.53 12.16
N THR A 9 -26.97 -15.16 13.32
CA THR A 9 -26.69 -13.85 13.94
C THR A 9 -25.20 -13.67 14.16
N LYS A 10 -24.52 -14.66 14.74
CA LYS A 10 -23.08 -14.62 14.94
C LYS A 10 -22.27 -14.43 13.63
N LEU A 11 -22.64 -15.15 12.55
CA LEU A 11 -21.98 -15.00 11.26
C LEU A 11 -22.16 -13.58 10.69
N ILE A 12 -23.38 -13.02 10.80
CA ILE A 12 -23.65 -11.64 10.37
C ILE A 12 -22.81 -10.65 11.18
N GLU A 13 -22.72 -10.81 12.49
CA GLU A 13 -21.90 -9.96 13.36
C GLU A 13 -20.42 -9.99 12.98
N GLU A 14 -19.85 -11.17 12.75
CA GLU A 14 -18.44 -11.28 12.36
C GLU A 14 -18.18 -10.66 10.99
N LEU A 15 -19.06 -10.87 10.01
CA LEU A 15 -18.92 -10.27 8.69
C LEU A 15 -19.10 -8.74 8.73
N SER A 16 -19.94 -8.22 9.63
CA SER A 16 -20.13 -6.75 9.76
C SER A 16 -18.93 -6.01 10.36
N LYS A 17 -17.99 -6.74 10.98
CA LYS A 17 -16.72 -6.15 11.47
C LYS A 17 -15.71 -5.87 10.35
N LEU A 18 -15.95 -6.43 9.16
CA LEU A 18 -15.06 -6.20 8.02
C LEU A 18 -15.23 -4.76 7.47
N PRO A 19 -14.12 -4.05 7.18
CA PRO A 19 -14.19 -2.69 6.65
C PRO A 19 -15.01 -2.65 5.35
N GLY A 20 -15.93 -1.68 5.24
CA GLY A 20 -16.81 -1.54 4.08
C GLY A 20 -18.00 -2.50 4.04
N VAL A 21 -18.13 -3.43 5.00
CA VAL A 21 -19.27 -4.35 5.08
C VAL A 21 -20.28 -3.83 6.11
N GLY A 22 -21.33 -3.16 5.62
CA GLY A 22 -22.46 -2.73 6.45
C GLY A 22 -23.42 -3.90 6.79
N ALA A 23 -24.33 -3.69 7.75
CA ALA A 23 -25.26 -4.71 8.23
C ALA A 23 -26.05 -5.44 7.12
N LYS A 24 -26.55 -4.71 6.10
CA LYS A 24 -27.27 -5.32 4.98
C LYS A 24 -26.37 -6.22 4.11
N SER A 25 -25.13 -5.79 3.88
CA SER A 25 -24.14 -6.57 3.11
C SER A 25 -23.71 -7.81 3.89
N ALA A 26 -23.46 -7.67 5.21
CA ALA A 26 -23.13 -8.79 6.08
C ALA A 26 -24.24 -9.85 6.08
N GLN A 27 -25.49 -9.44 6.17
CA GLN A 27 -26.65 -10.34 6.10
C GLN A 27 -26.71 -11.07 4.77
N ARG A 28 -26.53 -10.38 3.64
CA ARG A 28 -26.51 -11.00 2.31
C ARG A 28 -25.38 -12.02 2.17
N LEU A 29 -24.17 -11.67 2.64
CA LEU A 29 -23.02 -12.56 2.64
C LEU A 29 -23.26 -13.80 3.49
N ALA A 30 -23.80 -13.63 4.71
CA ALA A 30 -24.12 -14.75 5.60
C ALA A 30 -25.09 -15.74 4.96
N PHE A 31 -26.17 -15.26 4.37
CA PHE A 31 -27.12 -16.14 3.66
C PHE A 31 -26.51 -16.80 2.43
N HIS A 32 -25.66 -16.10 1.70
CA HIS A 32 -24.94 -16.70 0.59
C HIS A 32 -24.05 -17.85 1.06
N ILE A 33 -23.23 -17.62 2.10
CA ILE A 33 -22.33 -18.64 2.67
C ILE A 33 -23.11 -19.86 3.17
N ILE A 34 -24.24 -19.66 3.86
CA ILE A 34 -25.08 -20.76 4.37
C ILE A 34 -25.64 -21.63 3.24
N ASN A 35 -25.92 -21.03 2.07
CA ASN A 35 -26.44 -21.73 0.91
C ASN A 35 -25.36 -22.31 -0.02
N MET A 36 -24.07 -22.04 0.24
CA MET A 36 -22.98 -22.66 -0.49
C MET A 36 -22.81 -24.13 -0.15
N PRO A 37 -22.26 -24.96 -1.06
CA PRO A 37 -21.79 -26.30 -0.72
C PRO A 37 -20.80 -26.25 0.46
N LYS A 38 -20.88 -27.25 1.35
CA LYS A 38 -20.07 -27.30 2.57
C LYS A 38 -18.57 -27.24 2.27
N GLU A 39 -18.14 -27.93 1.21
CA GLU A 39 -16.75 -27.99 0.76
C GLU A 39 -16.22 -26.60 0.38
N GLN A 40 -17.01 -25.78 -0.29
CA GLN A 40 -16.64 -24.41 -0.66
C GLN A 40 -16.53 -23.49 0.57
N VAL A 41 -17.38 -23.69 1.56
CA VAL A 41 -17.29 -22.93 2.82
C VAL A 41 -16.03 -23.30 3.60
N GLU A 42 -15.69 -24.59 3.65
CA GLU A 42 -14.48 -25.09 4.29
C GLU A 42 -13.22 -24.58 3.58
N GLU A 43 -13.23 -24.54 2.24
CA GLU A 43 -12.14 -23.97 1.42
C GLU A 43 -11.95 -22.47 1.71
N LEU A 44 -13.03 -21.69 1.74
CA LEU A 44 -13.00 -20.27 2.05
C LEU A 44 -12.44 -20.01 3.45
N ALA A 45 -12.95 -20.73 4.45
CA ALA A 45 -12.50 -20.61 5.84
C ALA A 45 -11.02 -21.01 5.97
N GLY A 46 -10.61 -22.09 5.29
CA GLY A 46 -9.23 -22.55 5.22
C GLY A 46 -8.31 -21.53 4.59
N ALA A 47 -8.72 -20.90 3.48
CA ALA A 47 -7.94 -19.86 2.80
C ALA A 47 -7.71 -18.64 3.70
N MET A 48 -8.75 -18.16 4.40
CA MET A 48 -8.62 -17.04 5.34
C MET A 48 -7.64 -17.36 6.48
N THR A 49 -7.78 -18.53 7.10
CA THR A 49 -6.92 -18.97 8.20
C THR A 49 -5.48 -19.17 7.74
N SER A 50 -5.29 -19.80 6.59
CA SER A 50 -3.96 -20.04 5.99
C SER A 50 -3.26 -18.72 5.66
N ALA A 51 -3.95 -17.80 5.00
CA ALA A 51 -3.39 -16.48 4.68
C ALA A 51 -2.96 -15.74 5.96
N ARG A 52 -3.81 -15.71 7.00
CA ARG A 52 -3.47 -15.03 8.26
C ARG A 52 -2.26 -15.65 8.97
N ASN A 53 -2.08 -16.96 8.89
CA ASN A 53 -1.02 -17.67 9.59
C ASN A 53 0.31 -17.65 8.84
N ASN A 54 0.29 -17.66 7.51
CA ASN A 54 1.48 -17.84 6.69
C ASN A 54 2.02 -16.54 6.07
N VAL A 55 1.15 -15.53 5.85
CA VAL A 55 1.60 -14.25 5.30
C VAL A 55 2.30 -13.43 6.39
N ARG A 56 3.47 -12.93 6.04
CA ARG A 56 4.36 -12.10 6.87
C ARG A 56 4.90 -10.94 6.08
N TYR A 57 5.66 -10.07 6.71
CA TYR A 57 6.41 -9.03 6.02
C TYR A 57 7.71 -9.57 5.43
N CYS A 58 8.01 -9.17 4.19
CA CYS A 58 9.32 -9.36 3.58
C CYS A 58 10.38 -8.70 4.46
N LYS A 59 11.49 -9.38 4.74
CA LYS A 59 12.57 -8.88 5.61
C LYS A 59 13.23 -7.59 5.08
N GLU A 60 13.18 -7.36 3.77
CA GLU A 60 13.82 -6.19 3.16
C GLU A 60 12.85 -5.04 2.90
N CYS A 61 11.77 -5.31 2.17
CA CYS A 61 10.89 -4.25 1.68
C CYS A 61 9.60 -4.08 2.47
N PHE A 62 9.32 -4.98 3.42
CA PHE A 62 8.11 -4.98 4.26
C PHE A 62 6.79 -5.17 3.52
N THR A 63 6.81 -5.55 2.23
CA THR A 63 5.57 -6.01 1.57
C THR A 63 5.10 -7.34 2.16
N LEU A 64 3.84 -7.67 1.95
CA LEU A 64 3.27 -8.94 2.38
C LEU A 64 3.77 -10.09 1.49
N THR A 65 4.20 -11.18 2.11
CA THR A 65 4.72 -12.38 1.41
C THR A 65 4.56 -13.62 2.28
N ASP A 66 4.54 -14.79 1.67
CA ASP A 66 4.58 -16.10 2.35
C ASP A 66 6.02 -16.60 2.57
N LYS A 67 7.03 -15.90 2.02
CA LYS A 67 8.45 -16.25 2.09
C LYS A 67 9.22 -15.26 2.97
N GLU A 68 10.49 -15.54 3.19
CA GLU A 68 11.40 -14.64 3.89
C GLU A 68 11.63 -13.35 3.10
N LEU A 69 11.93 -13.48 1.81
CA LEU A 69 12.00 -12.39 0.83
C LEU A 69 10.87 -12.54 -0.19
N CYS A 70 10.25 -11.41 -0.54
CA CYS A 70 9.25 -11.39 -1.60
C CYS A 70 9.89 -11.65 -2.98
N PRO A 71 9.09 -12.02 -4.00
CA PRO A 71 9.61 -12.27 -5.34
C PRO A 71 10.40 -11.12 -5.97
N ILE A 72 10.13 -9.87 -5.55
CA ILE A 72 10.83 -8.69 -6.04
C ILE A 72 12.22 -8.60 -5.40
N CYS A 73 12.31 -8.68 -4.06
CA CYS A 73 13.58 -8.57 -3.35
C CYS A 73 14.51 -9.77 -3.59
N SER A 74 13.97 -10.94 -3.89
CA SER A 74 14.77 -12.14 -4.21
C SER A 74 15.19 -12.25 -5.67
N SER A 75 14.82 -11.31 -6.52
CA SER A 75 15.09 -11.36 -7.95
C SER A 75 16.39 -10.65 -8.31
N ASP A 76 17.36 -11.37 -8.87
CA ASP A 76 18.61 -10.82 -9.42
C ASP A 76 18.39 -9.95 -10.68
N ARG A 77 17.16 -9.97 -11.25
CA ARG A 77 16.82 -9.16 -12.42
C ARG A 77 16.44 -7.75 -12.06
N ARG A 78 16.22 -7.47 -10.77
CA ARG A 78 15.82 -6.15 -10.28
C ARG A 78 17.04 -5.27 -10.01
N ASN A 79 16.90 -4.00 -10.26
CA ASN A 79 17.89 -3.01 -9.89
C ASN A 79 17.78 -2.68 -8.40
N HIS A 80 18.60 -3.31 -7.57
CA HIS A 80 18.61 -3.08 -6.12
C HIS A 80 19.18 -1.73 -5.69
N LYS A 81 19.77 -0.97 -6.62
CA LYS A 81 20.28 0.39 -6.35
C LYS A 81 19.20 1.48 -6.39
N THR A 82 18.01 1.14 -6.90
CA THR A 82 16.87 2.06 -6.97
C THR A 82 15.73 1.53 -6.10
N ILE A 83 15.34 2.32 -5.09
CA ILE A 83 14.27 1.96 -4.14
C ILE A 83 13.09 2.91 -4.33
N MET A 84 11.91 2.36 -4.63
CA MET A 84 10.66 3.12 -4.60
C MET A 84 9.97 2.95 -3.23
N VAL A 85 9.74 4.07 -2.56
CA VAL A 85 9.09 4.13 -1.24
C VAL A 85 7.60 4.39 -1.43
N VAL A 86 6.78 3.47 -0.93
CA VAL A 86 5.30 3.51 -1.00
C VAL A 86 4.69 3.40 0.40
N GLU A 87 3.45 3.86 0.56
CA GLU A 87 2.77 3.79 1.86
C GLU A 87 2.27 2.38 2.18
N ASN A 88 1.73 1.66 1.19
CA ASN A 88 1.06 0.38 1.38
C ASN A 88 1.47 -0.65 0.33
N THR A 89 1.20 -1.94 0.63
CA THR A 89 1.42 -3.03 -0.33
C THR A 89 0.54 -2.91 -1.58
N SER A 90 -0.66 -2.31 -1.47
CA SER A 90 -1.53 -2.02 -2.62
C SER A 90 -0.91 -1.05 -3.61
N ASP A 91 -0.18 -0.04 -3.11
CA ASP A 91 0.50 0.95 -3.94
C ASP A 91 1.64 0.28 -4.73
N LEU A 92 2.44 -0.56 -4.05
CA LEU A 92 3.43 -1.40 -4.70
C LEU A 92 2.81 -2.23 -5.83
N ALA A 93 1.70 -2.91 -5.55
CA ALA A 93 1.03 -3.74 -6.54
C ALA A 93 0.51 -2.93 -7.74
N ALA A 94 0.10 -1.67 -7.53
CA ALA A 94 -0.31 -0.77 -8.61
C ALA A 94 0.87 -0.43 -9.55
N TYR A 95 2.06 -0.16 -8.99
CA TYR A 95 3.27 0.07 -9.81
C TYR A 95 3.73 -1.18 -10.54
N GLU A 96 3.72 -2.34 -9.90
CA GLU A 96 4.08 -3.61 -10.55
C GLU A 96 3.19 -3.94 -11.74
N LYS A 97 1.90 -3.61 -11.70
CA LYS A 97 0.99 -3.77 -12.84
C LYS A 97 1.40 -2.97 -14.08
N THR A 98 2.16 -1.90 -13.92
CA THR A 98 2.66 -1.12 -15.08
C THR A 98 3.69 -1.90 -15.89
N GLY A 99 4.42 -2.83 -15.28
CA GLY A 99 5.49 -3.62 -15.88
C GLY A 99 6.69 -2.80 -16.36
N LYS A 100 6.83 -1.54 -15.90
CA LYS A 100 7.87 -0.61 -16.35
C LYS A 100 8.93 -0.29 -15.30
N TYR A 101 8.66 -0.56 -14.04
CA TYR A 101 9.61 -0.33 -12.97
C TYR A 101 10.48 -1.58 -12.73
N ASP A 102 11.77 -1.42 -12.79
CA ASP A 102 12.77 -2.49 -12.65
C ASP A 102 13.49 -2.49 -11.28
N GLY A 103 13.29 -1.45 -10.47
CA GLY A 103 13.86 -1.34 -9.13
C GLY A 103 13.15 -2.20 -8.09
N VAL A 104 13.52 -1.99 -6.83
CA VAL A 104 12.90 -2.62 -5.65
C VAL A 104 12.10 -1.62 -4.85
N TYR A 105 11.31 -2.10 -3.88
CA TYR A 105 10.39 -1.25 -3.10
C TYR A 105 10.78 -1.20 -1.63
N HIS A 106 10.18 -0.22 -0.93
CA HIS A 106 10.10 -0.16 0.51
C HIS A 106 8.69 0.29 0.92
N VAL A 107 8.00 -0.53 1.71
CA VAL A 107 6.62 -0.26 2.17
C VAL A 107 6.67 0.31 3.57
N LEU A 108 6.15 1.53 3.74
CA LEU A 108 6.17 2.25 5.03
C LEU A 108 5.11 1.74 6.01
N HIS A 109 4.02 1.14 5.53
CA HIS A 109 2.83 0.79 6.31
C HIS A 109 2.16 1.97 6.98
N GLY A 110 2.10 3.11 6.28
CA GLY A 110 1.43 4.32 6.71
C GLY A 110 2.13 5.59 6.24
N ALA A 111 1.64 6.71 6.71
CA ALA A 111 2.20 8.04 6.49
C ALA A 111 2.27 8.81 7.81
N ILE A 112 3.17 9.78 7.91
CA ILE A 112 3.28 10.68 9.06
C ILE A 112 2.02 11.55 9.11
N SER A 113 1.27 11.45 10.21
CA SER A 113 0.05 12.24 10.44
C SER A 113 0.03 12.76 11.87
N PRO A 114 0.47 14.00 12.09
CA PRO A 114 0.43 14.61 13.43
C PRO A 114 -0.98 14.69 14.01
N MET A 115 -1.99 14.86 13.16
CA MET A 115 -3.39 14.91 13.59
C MET A 115 -3.89 13.57 14.15
N LEU A 116 -3.37 12.46 13.62
CA LEU A 116 -3.69 11.10 14.10
C LEU A 116 -2.68 10.58 15.12
N GLY A 117 -1.70 11.39 15.53
CA GLY A 117 -0.64 10.99 16.44
C GLY A 117 0.38 10.02 15.83
N ILE A 118 0.40 9.86 14.49
CA ILE A 118 1.33 8.96 13.80
C ILE A 118 2.62 9.72 13.50
N GLY A 119 3.70 9.31 14.15
CA GLY A 119 5.04 9.86 13.97
C GLY A 119 5.93 8.99 13.06
N PRO A 120 7.18 9.45 12.83
CA PRO A 120 8.16 8.71 12.04
C PRO A 120 8.52 7.32 12.62
N GLY A 121 8.33 7.13 13.93
CA GLY A 121 8.61 5.87 14.62
C GLY A 121 7.50 4.82 14.46
N ASP A 122 6.32 5.22 14.00
CA ASP A 122 5.16 4.33 13.86
C ASP A 122 5.07 3.69 12.47
N ILE A 123 5.90 4.16 11.53
CA ILE A 123 6.02 3.64 10.17
C ILE A 123 7.40 3.03 9.93
N LYS A 124 7.59 2.27 8.84
CA LYS A 124 8.86 1.57 8.51
C LYS A 124 9.97 2.49 7.98
N LEU A 125 10.10 3.67 8.59
CA LEU A 125 11.09 4.67 8.18
C LEU A 125 12.50 4.35 8.71
N LYS A 126 12.60 3.87 9.96
CA LYS A 126 13.88 3.46 10.55
C LYS A 126 14.53 2.34 9.71
N GLU A 127 13.74 1.38 9.29
CA GLU A 127 14.18 0.27 8.47
C GLU A 127 14.59 0.74 7.06
N LEU A 128 13.90 1.73 6.49
CA LEU A 128 14.35 2.39 5.26
C LEU A 128 15.75 2.97 5.43
N MET A 129 15.98 3.77 6.47
CA MET A 129 17.28 4.40 6.72
C MET A 129 18.42 3.38 6.94
N GLN A 130 18.12 2.24 7.56
CA GLN A 130 19.09 1.13 7.66
C GLN A 130 19.44 0.53 6.30
N ARG A 131 18.43 0.36 5.43
CA ARG A 131 18.60 -0.20 4.09
C ARG A 131 19.43 0.71 3.18
N LEU A 132 19.35 2.04 3.40
CA LEU A 132 20.13 3.01 2.62
C LEU A 132 21.63 3.04 2.96
N GLN A 133 22.10 2.23 3.91
CA GLN A 133 23.53 2.05 4.18
C GLN A 133 24.23 1.13 3.17
N SER A 134 23.49 0.53 2.25
CA SER A 134 24.01 -0.25 1.12
C SER A 134 24.23 0.62 -0.13
N ASP A 135 24.57 0.00 -1.26
CA ASP A 135 24.86 0.67 -2.55
C ASP A 135 23.63 1.28 -3.25
N VAL A 136 22.76 1.97 -2.50
CA VAL A 136 21.58 2.63 -3.06
C VAL A 136 21.98 3.95 -3.71
N GLU A 137 21.59 4.12 -4.98
CA GLU A 137 21.90 5.31 -5.77
C GLU A 137 20.70 6.27 -5.85
N GLU A 138 19.47 5.74 -5.87
CA GLU A 138 18.25 6.55 -5.97
C GLU A 138 17.14 6.04 -5.06
N VAL A 139 16.45 6.98 -4.42
CA VAL A 139 15.19 6.75 -3.71
C VAL A 139 14.08 7.54 -4.41
N ILE A 140 13.10 6.82 -4.96
CA ILE A 140 11.91 7.39 -5.57
C ILE A 140 10.81 7.42 -4.51
N ILE A 141 10.35 8.59 -4.12
CA ILE A 141 9.26 8.74 -3.16
C ILE A 141 7.93 8.69 -3.91
N ALA A 142 7.13 7.67 -3.63
CA ALA A 142 5.84 7.40 -4.25
C ALA A 142 4.72 7.30 -3.19
N THR A 143 4.77 8.19 -2.18
CA THR A 143 3.66 8.37 -1.23
C THR A 143 2.50 9.08 -1.91
N ASN A 144 1.29 8.91 -1.39
CA ASN A 144 0.09 9.53 -1.93
C ASN A 144 0.19 11.07 -1.99
N SER A 145 -0.60 11.69 -2.85
CA SER A 145 -0.67 13.16 -2.97
C SER A 145 -1.58 13.80 -1.90
N SER A 146 -1.77 13.12 -0.75
CA SER A 146 -2.44 13.65 0.43
C SER A 146 -1.50 14.54 1.26
N LEU A 147 -2.05 15.30 2.19
CA LEU A 147 -1.25 16.13 3.11
C LEU A 147 -0.24 15.27 3.89
N GLU A 148 -0.66 14.11 4.36
CA GLU A 148 0.17 13.15 5.10
C GLU A 148 1.27 12.57 4.21
N GLY A 149 0.93 12.20 2.97
CA GLY A 149 1.89 11.67 2.00
C GLY A 149 2.93 12.69 1.58
N GLU A 150 2.54 13.97 1.37
CA GLU A 150 3.48 15.07 1.10
C GLU A 150 4.38 15.35 2.32
N THR A 151 3.80 15.40 3.52
CA THR A 151 4.57 15.58 4.77
C THR A 151 5.60 14.47 4.92
N THR A 152 5.20 13.22 4.67
CA THR A 152 6.07 12.05 4.72
C THR A 152 7.19 12.15 3.68
N ALA A 153 6.85 12.55 2.45
CA ALA A 153 7.82 12.75 1.38
C ALA A 153 8.88 13.79 1.73
N MET A 154 8.44 14.94 2.24
CA MET A 154 9.34 16.01 2.66
C MET A 154 10.26 15.57 3.81
N TYR A 155 9.71 14.84 4.78
CA TYR A 155 10.47 14.33 5.91
C TYR A 155 11.55 13.33 5.45
N ILE A 156 11.19 12.35 4.63
CA ILE A 156 12.12 11.37 4.05
C ILE A 156 13.20 12.07 3.22
N SER A 157 12.82 12.99 2.35
CA SER A 157 13.76 13.75 1.53
C SER A 157 14.79 14.51 2.39
N LYS A 158 14.34 15.14 3.48
CA LYS A 158 15.23 15.87 4.40
C LYS A 158 16.23 14.95 5.10
N LEU A 159 15.84 13.72 5.43
CA LEU A 159 16.73 12.75 6.04
C LEU A 159 17.74 12.16 5.07
N ILE A 160 17.35 11.94 3.80
CA ILE A 160 18.20 11.26 2.82
C ILE A 160 19.15 12.23 2.11
N LYS A 161 18.76 13.47 1.82
CA LYS A 161 19.60 14.45 1.11
C LYS A 161 21.04 14.56 1.63
N PRO A 162 21.31 14.58 2.95
CA PRO A 162 22.68 14.68 3.45
C PRO A 162 23.56 13.47 3.13
N THR A 163 22.98 12.32 2.77
CA THR A 163 23.74 11.08 2.43
C THR A 163 24.31 11.09 1.02
N GLY A 164 23.90 12.04 0.17
CA GLY A 164 24.31 12.10 -1.24
C GLY A 164 23.50 11.18 -2.17
N ILE A 165 22.57 10.38 -1.65
CA ILE A 165 21.67 9.55 -2.45
C ILE A 165 20.69 10.46 -3.20
N LYS A 166 20.48 10.18 -4.49
CA LYS A 166 19.50 10.90 -5.31
C LYS A 166 18.09 10.65 -4.79
N VAL A 167 17.35 11.70 -4.48
CA VAL A 167 15.95 11.62 -4.05
C VAL A 167 15.06 12.22 -5.11
N THR A 168 14.16 11.44 -5.64
CA THR A 168 13.15 11.87 -6.61
C THR A 168 11.75 11.62 -6.08
N ARG A 169 10.76 12.28 -6.69
CA ARG A 169 9.34 12.06 -6.40
C ARG A 169 8.61 11.74 -7.70
N ILE A 170 7.61 10.87 -7.60
CA ILE A 170 6.71 10.65 -8.75
C ILE A 170 6.10 11.97 -9.19
N ALA A 171 5.91 12.13 -10.49
CA ALA A 171 5.29 13.31 -11.06
C ALA A 171 3.82 13.45 -10.58
N SER A 172 3.42 14.70 -10.35
CA SER A 172 2.03 15.07 -10.11
C SER A 172 1.52 15.84 -11.31
N GLY A 173 0.29 15.53 -11.78
CA GLY A 173 -0.24 16.23 -12.94
C GLY A 173 -1.60 15.71 -13.37
N VAL A 174 -2.04 16.17 -14.53
CA VAL A 174 -3.32 15.82 -15.14
C VAL A 174 -3.31 14.34 -15.52
N PRO A 175 -4.33 13.56 -15.13
CA PRO A 175 -4.44 12.15 -15.52
C PRO A 175 -4.66 12.01 -17.02
N VAL A 176 -4.09 10.96 -17.62
CA VAL A 176 -4.27 10.66 -19.04
C VAL A 176 -5.75 10.40 -19.34
N GLY A 177 -6.30 11.08 -20.34
CA GLY A 177 -7.71 10.99 -20.73
C GLY A 177 -8.65 11.90 -19.94
N GLY A 178 -8.12 12.76 -19.07
CA GLY A 178 -8.91 13.76 -18.37
C GLY A 178 -9.02 15.06 -19.17
N ASP A 179 -10.23 15.65 -19.19
CA ASP A 179 -10.46 16.99 -19.75
C ASP A 179 -10.02 18.05 -18.75
N LEU A 180 -9.26 19.06 -19.21
CA LEU A 180 -8.68 20.09 -18.34
C LEU A 180 -9.72 20.90 -17.57
N GLU A 181 -10.92 21.08 -18.12
CA GLU A 181 -11.99 21.85 -17.49
C GLU A 181 -12.53 21.23 -16.19
N TYR A 182 -12.32 19.88 -15.99
CA TYR A 182 -12.77 19.17 -14.78
C TYR A 182 -11.64 18.93 -13.77
N ILE A 183 -10.44 19.43 -14.05
CA ILE A 183 -9.29 19.28 -13.14
C ILE A 183 -9.25 20.47 -12.16
N ASP A 184 -9.00 20.16 -10.89
CA ASP A 184 -8.87 21.19 -9.86
C ASP A 184 -7.63 22.07 -10.07
N GLU A 185 -7.69 23.31 -9.54
CA GLU A 185 -6.68 24.33 -9.71
C GLU A 185 -5.29 23.91 -9.20
N VAL A 186 -5.24 23.14 -8.11
CA VAL A 186 -3.97 22.67 -7.51
C VAL A 186 -3.29 21.68 -8.42
N THR A 187 -4.05 20.74 -8.97
CA THR A 187 -3.54 19.74 -9.92
C THR A 187 -3.04 20.40 -11.21
N LEU A 188 -3.79 21.38 -11.74
CA LEU A 188 -3.36 22.17 -12.92
C LEU A 188 -2.07 22.95 -12.65
N LEU A 189 -1.97 23.59 -11.48
CA LEU A 189 -0.76 24.32 -11.08
C LEU A 189 0.45 23.38 -11.02
N ARG A 190 0.31 22.24 -10.37
CA ARG A 190 1.39 21.22 -10.28
C ARG A 190 1.80 20.68 -11.64
N ALA A 191 0.83 20.46 -12.54
CA ALA A 191 1.11 20.04 -13.91
C ALA A 191 1.90 21.10 -14.69
N LEU A 192 1.56 22.38 -14.51
CA LEU A 192 2.26 23.50 -15.13
C LEU A 192 3.69 23.66 -14.58
N GLU A 193 3.88 23.55 -13.28
CA GLU A 193 5.20 23.62 -12.64
C GLU A 193 6.09 22.43 -13.03
N GLY A 194 5.51 21.23 -13.10
CA GLY A 194 6.20 19.99 -13.47
C GLY A 194 6.31 19.73 -14.97
N ARG A 195 5.99 20.73 -15.83
CA ARG A 195 6.06 20.57 -17.29
C ARG A 195 7.47 20.21 -17.76
N THR A 196 7.53 19.32 -18.74
CA THR A 196 8.77 18.86 -19.36
C THR A 196 8.86 19.37 -20.79
N GLU A 197 10.09 19.53 -21.29
CA GLU A 197 10.35 19.81 -22.70
C GLU A 197 10.03 18.59 -23.55
N LEU A 198 9.45 18.78 -24.75
CA LEU A 198 9.06 17.73 -25.69
C LEU A 198 10.19 17.37 -26.64
#